data_ef290538b75d1e9d596e72603c073bc7
#
_entry.id   ef290538b75d1e9d596e72603c073bc7
#
_cell.length_a   1.000
_cell.length_b   1.000
_cell.length_c   1.000
_cell.angle_alpha   90.00
_cell.angle_beta   90.00
_cell.angle_gamma   90.00
#
_symmetry.space_group_name_H-M   'P 1'
#
loop_
_entity.id
_entity.type
_entity.pdbx_description
1 polymer ?
#
loop_
_entity_poly.entity_id
_entity_poly.type
_entity_poly.pdbx_seq_one_letter_code
_entity_poly.pdbx_strand_id
1 'polypeptide(L)'
;MNVEKLREMYPERTKIILQEMQGESQMAKGLKGTVTHVDDAGQIHMRWENGSSLALNVEVDTFKKIEPEEKISVVLVEPGKYPKLVEIEDTLEAMQETVDGYIEEYMPFDDEVAIVCNEEGKVNGLPLNRAVYGENKEILDVIAGKFFIAYAPIESEKFQSMPKDLARKYLEKFKYPERFNQTENGIEAKAYKPVSKDMER
;
A
#
# COMPACT_ATOMS: atom_id res chain seq x y z
N MET A 1 -36.63 1.64 2.50
CA MET A 1 -35.66 1.26 1.39
C MET A 1 -36.04 -0.12 0.89
N ASN A 2 -35.94 -0.44 -0.44
CA ASN A 2 -36.29 -1.77 -0.95
C ASN A 2 -35.28 -2.82 -0.45
N VAL A 3 -35.76 -3.97 0.02
CA VAL A 3 -34.94 -5.08 0.56
C VAL A 3 -33.94 -5.63 -0.46
N GLU A 4 -34.34 -5.73 -1.72
CA GLU A 4 -33.42 -6.18 -2.79
C GLU A 4 -32.23 -5.24 -2.95
N LYS A 5 -32.46 -3.93 -2.90
CA LYS A 5 -31.39 -2.94 -2.96
C LYS A 5 -30.48 -3.01 -1.72
N LEU A 6 -31.03 -3.32 -0.55
CA LEU A 6 -30.22 -3.56 0.65
C LEU A 6 -29.31 -4.80 0.51
N ARG A 7 -29.83 -5.88 -0.06
CA ARG A 7 -29.05 -7.09 -0.33
C ARG A 7 -27.89 -6.84 -1.31
N GLU A 8 -28.12 -6.00 -2.32
CA GLU A 8 -27.09 -5.57 -3.26
C GLU A 8 -26.03 -4.69 -2.59
N MET A 9 -26.46 -3.75 -1.74
CA MET A 9 -25.54 -2.82 -1.05
C MET A 9 -24.75 -3.49 0.06
N TYR A 10 -25.32 -4.48 0.74
CA TYR A 10 -24.74 -5.17 1.89
C TYR A 10 -24.75 -6.68 1.70
N PRO A 11 -24.02 -7.21 0.69
CA PRO A 11 -23.91 -8.66 0.50
C PRO A 11 -23.22 -9.31 1.69
N GLU A 12 -23.38 -10.64 1.81
CA GLU A 12 -22.66 -11.45 2.81
C GLU A 12 -21.16 -11.17 2.78
N ARG A 13 -20.54 -11.11 3.97
CA ARG A 13 -19.13 -10.77 4.22
C ARG A 13 -18.78 -9.28 4.09
N THR A 14 -19.72 -8.41 3.78
CA THR A 14 -19.48 -6.96 3.88
C THR A 14 -19.03 -6.59 5.29
N LYS A 15 -17.94 -5.84 5.40
CA LYS A 15 -17.44 -5.31 6.66
C LYS A 15 -18.09 -3.98 6.98
N ILE A 16 -18.48 -3.79 8.23
CA ILE A 16 -19.16 -2.58 8.71
C ILE A 16 -18.49 -2.10 9.99
N ILE A 17 -18.39 -0.79 10.15
CA ILE A 17 -18.04 -0.12 11.39
C ILE A 17 -19.27 0.62 11.93
N LEU A 18 -19.64 0.30 13.17
CA LEU A 18 -20.77 0.91 13.86
C LEU A 18 -20.42 2.33 14.31
N GLN A 19 -21.30 3.28 14.06
CA GLN A 19 -21.22 4.63 14.62
C GLN A 19 -22.17 4.81 15.79
N GLU A 20 -23.39 4.29 15.68
CA GLU A 20 -24.40 4.32 16.73
C GLU A 20 -25.45 3.22 16.48
N MET A 21 -25.84 2.50 17.53
CA MET A 21 -26.98 1.58 17.52
C MET A 21 -27.99 2.03 18.57
N GLN A 22 -29.16 2.39 18.12
CA GLN A 22 -30.16 3.03 18.97
C GLN A 22 -30.69 2.03 20.01
N GLY A 23 -30.65 2.42 21.28
CA GLY A 23 -31.15 1.59 22.40
C GLY A 23 -30.18 0.52 22.92
N GLU A 24 -29.04 0.32 22.28
CA GLU A 24 -28.12 -0.77 22.59
C GLU A 24 -26.76 -0.24 23.11
N SER A 25 -26.73 0.10 24.41
CA SER A 25 -25.56 0.72 25.06
C SER A 25 -24.30 -0.15 25.07
N GLN A 26 -24.43 -1.49 24.92
CA GLN A 26 -23.32 -2.45 24.84
C GLN A 26 -22.67 -2.44 23.44
N MET A 27 -23.30 -1.81 22.46
CA MET A 27 -22.78 -1.73 21.09
C MET A 27 -22.01 -0.42 20.91
N ALA A 28 -20.72 -0.48 21.26
CA ALA A 28 -19.86 0.70 21.27
C ALA A 28 -19.62 1.26 19.86
N LYS A 29 -19.51 2.59 19.76
CA LYS A 29 -19.03 3.26 18.54
C LYS A 29 -17.64 2.74 18.15
N GLY A 30 -17.46 2.46 16.87
CA GLY A 30 -16.21 1.91 16.33
C GLY A 30 -16.17 0.38 16.31
N LEU A 31 -17.19 -0.31 16.87
CA LEU A 31 -17.28 -1.75 16.81
C LEU A 31 -17.40 -2.22 15.36
N LYS A 32 -16.56 -3.17 14.97
CA LYS A 32 -16.57 -3.75 13.63
C LYS A 32 -17.39 -5.03 13.61
N GLY A 33 -18.02 -5.29 12.47
CA GLY A 33 -18.81 -6.50 12.26
C GLY A 33 -18.82 -6.93 10.81
N THR A 34 -19.31 -8.14 10.58
CA THR A 34 -19.43 -8.74 9.25
C THR A 34 -20.89 -9.08 8.99
N VAL A 35 -21.40 -8.65 7.85
CA VAL A 35 -22.75 -8.99 7.39
C VAL A 35 -22.84 -10.50 7.16
N THR A 36 -23.89 -11.13 7.70
CA THR A 36 -24.22 -12.53 7.44
C THR A 36 -25.30 -12.65 6.36
N HIS A 37 -26.35 -11.85 6.43
CA HIS A 37 -27.40 -11.76 5.41
C HIS A 37 -28.30 -10.54 5.69
N VAL A 38 -29.16 -10.19 4.74
CA VAL A 38 -30.26 -9.24 4.90
C VAL A 38 -31.57 -9.99 4.83
N ASP A 39 -32.39 -9.87 5.84
CA ASP A 39 -33.69 -10.56 5.93
C ASP A 39 -34.80 -9.87 5.09
N ASP A 40 -36.00 -10.47 5.09
CA ASP A 40 -37.14 -9.95 4.35
C ASP A 40 -37.77 -8.70 4.99
N ALA A 41 -37.45 -8.40 6.23
CA ALA A 41 -37.80 -7.17 6.91
C ALA A 41 -36.82 -6.01 6.65
N GLY A 42 -35.72 -6.26 5.95
CA GLY A 42 -34.67 -5.29 5.63
C GLY A 42 -33.68 -5.06 6.77
N GLN A 43 -33.62 -5.97 7.74
CA GLN A 43 -32.60 -5.91 8.78
C GLN A 43 -31.32 -6.56 8.28
N ILE A 44 -30.17 -5.94 8.58
CA ILE A 44 -28.84 -6.45 8.21
C ILE A 44 -28.33 -7.27 9.38
N HIS A 45 -28.36 -8.58 9.27
CA HIS A 45 -27.83 -9.51 10.28
C HIS A 45 -26.32 -9.49 10.31
N MET A 46 -25.75 -9.38 11.51
CA MET A 46 -24.34 -9.13 11.72
C MET A 46 -23.72 -10.20 12.61
N ARG A 47 -22.42 -10.40 12.44
CA ARG A 47 -21.53 -11.01 13.41
C ARG A 47 -20.51 -9.97 13.85
N TRP A 48 -20.67 -9.44 15.06
CA TRP A 48 -19.83 -8.42 15.64
C TRP A 48 -18.59 -9.00 16.31
N GLU A 49 -17.49 -8.22 16.36
CA GLU A 49 -16.23 -8.63 17.00
C GLU A 49 -16.37 -8.86 18.52
N ASN A 50 -17.35 -8.23 19.17
CA ASN A 50 -17.69 -8.46 20.60
C ASN A 50 -18.53 -9.73 20.83
N GLY A 51 -18.80 -10.52 19.80
CA GLY A 51 -19.60 -11.76 19.86
C GLY A 51 -21.11 -11.54 19.76
N SER A 52 -21.58 -10.28 19.67
CA SER A 52 -23.00 -9.98 19.44
C SER A 52 -23.45 -10.40 18.04
N SER A 53 -24.74 -10.75 17.91
CA SER A 53 -25.41 -11.02 16.63
C SER A 53 -26.56 -10.04 16.35
N LEU A 54 -26.60 -8.89 17.04
CA LEU A 54 -27.63 -7.89 16.83
C LEU A 54 -27.63 -7.42 15.37
N ALA A 55 -28.82 -7.39 14.78
CA ALA A 55 -29.01 -6.89 13.43
C ALA A 55 -29.05 -5.35 13.40
N LEU A 56 -28.59 -4.76 12.30
CA LEU A 56 -28.69 -3.33 12.04
C LEU A 56 -30.02 -3.01 11.36
N ASN A 57 -30.65 -1.93 11.82
CA ASN A 57 -31.78 -1.30 11.17
C ASN A 57 -31.31 -0.02 10.48
N VAL A 58 -31.36 0.00 9.15
CA VAL A 58 -30.88 1.13 8.33
C VAL A 58 -31.69 2.45 8.55
N GLU A 59 -32.84 2.37 9.20
CA GLU A 59 -33.69 3.55 9.46
C GLU A 59 -33.31 4.25 10.77
N VAL A 60 -32.69 3.54 11.71
CA VAL A 60 -32.42 4.07 13.05
C VAL A 60 -30.96 3.98 13.45
N ASP A 61 -30.21 3.02 12.92
CA ASP A 61 -28.79 2.82 13.25
C ASP A 61 -27.88 3.57 12.28
N THR A 62 -26.75 4.07 12.78
CA THR A 62 -25.76 4.76 11.97
C THR A 62 -24.50 3.92 11.89
N PHE A 63 -24.06 3.62 10.68
CA PHE A 63 -22.89 2.78 10.40
C PHE A 63 -22.25 3.11 9.05
N LYS A 64 -21.04 2.65 8.83
CA LYS A 64 -20.34 2.79 7.55
C LYS A 64 -19.90 1.42 7.05
N LYS A 65 -19.99 1.21 5.74
CA LYS A 65 -19.36 0.10 5.08
C LYS A 65 -17.84 0.33 5.10
N ILE A 66 -17.10 -0.69 5.51
CA ILE A 66 -15.66 -0.72 5.33
C ILE A 66 -15.45 -1.26 3.93
N GLU A 67 -15.05 -0.39 3.00
CA GLU A 67 -14.66 -0.87 1.69
C GLU A 67 -13.43 -1.80 1.86
N PRO A 68 -13.34 -2.89 1.08
CA PRO A 68 -12.12 -3.68 1.05
C PRO A 68 -10.96 -2.74 0.75
N GLU A 69 -9.91 -2.78 1.54
CA GLU A 69 -8.70 -2.04 1.23
C GLU A 69 -8.20 -2.57 -0.12
N GLU A 70 -8.25 -1.73 -1.13
CA GLU A 70 -7.72 -2.06 -2.45
C GLU A 70 -6.23 -2.31 -2.29
N LYS A 71 -5.74 -3.42 -2.85
CA LYS A 71 -4.31 -3.69 -2.89
C LYS A 71 -3.78 -3.32 -4.26
N ILE A 72 -2.62 -2.73 -4.26
CA ILE A 72 -1.86 -2.44 -5.47
C ILE A 72 -0.56 -3.25 -5.49
N SER A 73 -0.19 -3.75 -6.65
CA SER A 73 1.11 -4.37 -6.83
C SER A 73 2.16 -3.30 -7.15
N VAL A 74 3.28 -3.32 -6.42
CA VAL A 74 4.38 -2.37 -6.55
C VAL A 74 5.72 -3.10 -6.61
N VAL A 75 6.75 -2.47 -7.19
CA VAL A 75 8.11 -3.01 -7.18
C VAL A 75 8.84 -2.47 -5.95
N LEU A 76 8.98 -3.30 -4.92
CA LEU A 76 9.71 -2.97 -3.70
C LEU A 76 11.21 -3.18 -3.87
N VAL A 77 12.00 -2.18 -3.47
CA VAL A 77 13.47 -2.17 -3.51
C VAL A 77 14.02 -1.92 -2.11
N GLU A 78 14.65 -2.93 -1.53
CA GLU A 78 15.26 -2.87 -0.21
C GLU A 78 16.79 -2.73 -0.32
N PRO A 79 17.46 -2.02 0.60
CA PRO A 79 18.92 -1.93 0.61
C PRO A 79 19.57 -3.32 0.64
N GLY A 80 20.55 -3.55 -0.25
CA GLY A 80 21.31 -4.78 -0.30
C GLY A 80 20.59 -6.01 -0.85
N LYS A 81 19.33 -5.89 -1.29
CA LYS A 81 18.54 -7.02 -1.81
C LYS A 81 18.15 -6.83 -3.28
N TYR A 82 17.75 -7.93 -3.92
CA TYR A 82 17.06 -7.87 -5.20
C TYR A 82 15.68 -7.26 -5.04
N PRO A 83 15.18 -6.48 -6.03
CA PRO A 83 13.82 -5.98 -6.01
C PRO A 83 12.83 -7.12 -6.15
N LYS A 84 11.62 -6.91 -5.66
CA LYS A 84 10.53 -7.88 -5.74
C LYS A 84 9.20 -7.19 -6.00
N LEU A 85 8.31 -7.86 -6.72
CA LEU A 85 6.92 -7.45 -6.85
C LEU A 85 6.17 -7.85 -5.57
N VAL A 86 5.49 -6.92 -4.94
CA VAL A 86 4.70 -7.15 -3.73
C VAL A 86 3.34 -6.49 -3.86
N GLU A 87 2.37 -6.96 -3.08
CA GLU A 87 1.09 -6.28 -2.90
C GLU A 87 1.12 -5.49 -1.59
N ILE A 88 0.73 -4.24 -1.64
CA ILE A 88 0.51 -3.37 -0.49
C ILE A 88 -0.93 -2.84 -0.53
N GLU A 89 -1.49 -2.47 0.62
CA GLU A 89 -2.77 -1.79 0.68
C GLU A 89 -2.65 -0.38 0.07
N ASP A 90 -3.66 0.04 -0.71
CA ASP A 90 -3.71 1.39 -1.29
C ASP A 90 -4.15 2.42 -0.23
N THR A 91 -3.33 2.52 0.83
CA THR A 91 -3.52 3.45 1.94
C THR A 91 -2.22 4.18 2.24
N LEU A 92 -2.33 5.42 2.71
CA LEU A 92 -1.16 6.21 3.10
C LEU A 92 -0.35 5.49 4.20
N GLU A 93 -1.03 4.88 5.15
CA GLU A 93 -0.42 4.15 6.26
C GLU A 93 0.43 2.98 5.76
N ALA A 94 -0.09 2.16 4.85
CA ALA A 94 0.66 1.02 4.29
C ALA A 94 1.86 1.46 3.44
N MET A 95 1.73 2.58 2.72
CA MET A 95 2.83 3.18 1.97
C MET A 95 3.94 3.68 2.91
N GLN A 96 3.57 4.38 3.99
CA GLN A 96 4.49 4.85 5.02
C GLN A 96 5.18 3.70 5.76
N GLU A 97 4.46 2.64 6.11
CA GLU A 97 5.03 1.42 6.69
C GLU A 97 6.02 0.74 5.72
N THR A 98 5.72 0.75 4.43
CA THR A 98 6.58 0.13 3.42
C THR A 98 7.93 0.83 3.32
N VAL A 99 7.99 2.15 3.46
CA VAL A 99 9.23 2.95 3.38
C VAL A 99 9.83 3.32 4.73
N ASP A 100 9.22 2.88 5.84
CA ASP A 100 9.62 3.16 7.23
C ASP A 100 9.60 4.68 7.56
N GLY A 101 8.58 5.44 7.09
CA GLY A 101 8.44 6.87 7.40
C GLY A 101 7.50 7.64 6.48
N TYR A 102 7.52 8.96 6.54
CA TYR A 102 6.74 9.81 5.64
C TYR A 102 7.19 9.62 4.20
N ILE A 103 6.23 9.66 3.27
CA ILE A 103 6.50 9.40 1.86
C ILE A 103 6.82 10.68 1.10
N GLU A 104 7.77 10.57 0.18
CA GLU A 104 8.05 11.49 -0.91
C GLU A 104 7.84 10.77 -2.22
N GLU A 105 7.21 11.44 -3.19
CA GLU A 105 7.02 10.96 -4.55
C GLU A 105 8.01 11.62 -5.48
N TYR A 106 8.74 10.82 -6.25
CA TYR A 106 9.72 11.28 -7.22
C TYR A 106 9.49 10.62 -8.57
N MET A 107 9.28 11.40 -9.62
CA MET A 107 8.99 10.94 -10.98
C MET A 107 10.12 11.28 -11.96
N PRO A 108 11.27 10.58 -11.91
CA PRO A 108 12.41 10.88 -12.76
C PRO A 108 12.38 10.22 -14.14
N PHE A 109 11.33 9.46 -14.46
CA PHE A 109 11.22 8.65 -15.67
C PHE A 109 10.09 9.14 -16.57
N ASP A 110 10.21 8.87 -17.87
CA ASP A 110 9.15 9.19 -18.84
C ASP A 110 7.93 8.27 -18.74
N ASP A 111 8.10 7.10 -18.10
CA ASP A 111 6.97 6.22 -17.83
C ASP A 111 6.07 6.82 -16.74
N GLU A 112 4.80 6.46 -16.77
CA GLU A 112 3.81 6.82 -15.74
C GLU A 112 4.03 6.04 -14.44
N VAL A 113 5.17 6.25 -13.82
CA VAL A 113 5.54 5.62 -12.54
C VAL A 113 6.15 6.65 -11.59
N ALA A 114 5.91 6.44 -10.31
CA ALA A 114 6.54 7.18 -9.23
C ALA A 114 7.47 6.28 -8.42
N ILE A 115 8.63 6.79 -8.04
CA ILE A 115 9.41 6.28 -6.92
C ILE A 115 8.78 6.88 -5.66
N VAL A 116 8.35 6.01 -4.73
CA VAL A 116 7.85 6.41 -3.43
C VAL A 116 8.88 5.99 -2.39
N CYS A 117 9.47 6.95 -1.70
CA CYS A 117 10.56 6.73 -0.75
C CYS A 117 10.34 7.50 0.56
N ASN A 118 11.19 7.27 1.54
CA ASN A 118 11.16 7.99 2.80
C ASN A 118 11.70 9.43 2.59
N GLU A 119 10.85 10.44 2.84
CA GLU A 119 11.16 11.86 2.70
C GLU A 119 12.42 12.27 3.49
N GLU A 120 12.57 11.74 4.69
CA GLU A 120 13.69 12.06 5.59
C GLU A 120 14.82 11.00 5.55
N GLY A 121 14.77 10.05 4.62
CA GLY A 121 15.67 8.89 4.62
C GLY A 121 17.15 9.25 4.64
N LYS A 122 17.57 10.28 3.91
CA LYS A 122 18.96 10.78 3.90
C LYS A 122 19.32 11.49 5.19
N VAL A 123 18.41 12.32 5.71
CA VAL A 123 18.61 13.10 6.94
C VAL A 123 18.72 12.18 8.14
N ASN A 124 17.90 11.14 8.17
CA ASN A 124 17.89 10.13 9.23
C ASN A 124 19.01 9.08 9.10
N GLY A 125 19.86 9.21 8.07
CA GLY A 125 21.02 8.33 7.88
C GLY A 125 20.64 6.89 7.51
N LEU A 126 19.51 6.69 6.85
CA LEU A 126 19.13 5.36 6.35
C LEU A 126 20.17 4.86 5.34
N PRO A 127 20.38 3.55 5.22
CA PRO A 127 21.32 2.98 4.27
C PRO A 127 21.03 3.44 2.84
N LEU A 128 22.05 3.92 2.11
CA LEU A 128 21.91 4.22 0.70
C LEU A 128 21.54 2.95 -0.08
N ASN A 129 20.59 3.07 -1.00
CA ASN A 129 19.97 1.92 -1.67
C ASN A 129 20.31 1.84 -3.14
N ARG A 130 19.83 2.78 -3.93
CA ARG A 130 20.02 2.83 -5.39
C ARG A 130 20.24 4.25 -5.86
N ALA A 131 21.10 4.42 -6.85
CA ALA A 131 21.16 5.66 -7.62
C ALA A 131 20.03 5.69 -8.65
N VAL A 132 19.49 6.89 -8.85
CA VAL A 132 18.58 7.21 -9.95
C VAL A 132 19.41 7.90 -11.02
N TYR A 133 19.40 7.34 -12.24
CA TYR A 133 20.21 7.83 -13.33
C TYR A 133 19.36 8.57 -14.35
N GLY A 134 19.88 9.66 -14.84
CA GLY A 134 19.35 10.38 -15.99
C GLY A 134 19.68 9.71 -17.33
N GLU A 135 19.26 10.32 -18.42
CA GLU A 135 19.46 9.81 -19.78
C GLU A 135 20.93 9.65 -20.15
N ASN A 136 21.79 10.57 -19.70
CA ASN A 136 23.24 10.56 -19.96
C ASN A 136 24.01 9.71 -18.93
N LYS A 137 23.31 8.89 -18.12
CA LYS A 137 23.88 8.07 -17.04
C LYS A 137 24.49 8.88 -15.88
N GLU A 138 24.23 10.14 -15.79
CA GLU A 138 24.53 10.95 -14.60
C GLU A 138 23.65 10.50 -13.42
N ILE A 139 24.18 10.56 -12.22
CA ILE A 139 23.41 10.31 -11.00
C ILE A 139 22.58 11.56 -10.72
N LEU A 140 21.25 11.46 -10.88
CA LEU A 140 20.32 12.51 -10.52
C LEU A 140 20.10 12.56 -9.02
N ASP A 141 19.96 11.40 -8.40
CA ASP A 141 19.77 11.25 -6.97
C ASP A 141 20.20 9.86 -6.47
N VAL A 142 20.34 9.73 -5.15
CA VAL A 142 20.57 8.45 -4.46
C VAL A 142 19.49 8.28 -3.41
N ILE A 143 18.68 7.25 -3.54
CA ILE A 143 17.62 6.94 -2.59
C ILE A 143 18.21 6.26 -1.36
N ALA A 144 17.82 6.71 -0.18
CA ALA A 144 18.16 6.12 1.10
C ALA A 144 16.95 5.37 1.71
N GLY A 145 17.21 4.22 2.31
CA GLY A 145 16.17 3.36 2.87
C GLY A 145 15.45 2.50 1.85
N LYS A 146 14.32 1.94 2.22
CA LYS A 146 13.43 1.23 1.31
C LYS A 146 12.69 2.23 0.42
N PHE A 147 12.38 1.81 -0.78
CA PHE A 147 11.46 2.53 -1.65
C PHE A 147 10.68 1.54 -2.51
N PHE A 148 9.60 1.98 -3.07
CA PHE A 148 8.88 1.20 -4.07
C PHE A 148 8.58 2.03 -5.30
N ILE A 149 8.30 1.35 -6.40
CA ILE A 149 7.86 1.97 -7.64
C ILE A 149 6.41 1.59 -7.83
N ALA A 150 5.55 2.60 -7.91
CA ALA A 150 4.12 2.49 -8.15
C ALA A 150 3.78 2.94 -9.57
N TYR A 151 2.74 2.37 -10.14
CA TYR A 151 2.15 2.88 -11.37
C TYR A 151 1.28 4.09 -11.05
N ALA A 152 1.60 5.23 -11.66
CA ALA A 152 1.00 6.54 -11.43
C ALA A 152 0.47 7.11 -12.75
N PRO A 153 -0.63 6.56 -13.31
CA PRO A 153 -1.16 7.02 -14.59
C PRO A 153 -1.67 8.47 -14.49
N ILE A 154 -1.38 9.28 -15.51
CA ILE A 154 -1.72 10.72 -15.56
C ILE A 154 -3.23 10.94 -15.38
N GLU A 155 -4.06 10.00 -15.81
CA GLU A 155 -5.52 10.11 -15.72
C GLU A 155 -6.09 9.72 -14.32
N SER A 156 -5.26 9.33 -13.36
CA SER A 156 -5.68 8.87 -12.04
C SER A 156 -5.00 9.68 -10.94
N GLU A 157 -5.77 10.09 -9.93
CA GLU A 157 -5.23 10.70 -8.71
C GLU A 157 -4.68 9.66 -7.72
N LYS A 158 -4.83 8.37 -8.03
CA LYS A 158 -4.38 7.25 -7.19
C LYS A 158 -3.38 6.39 -7.93
N PHE A 159 -2.48 5.78 -7.17
CA PHE A 159 -1.66 4.70 -7.70
C PHE A 159 -2.52 3.52 -8.12
N GLN A 160 -2.03 2.78 -9.09
CA GLN A 160 -2.68 1.57 -9.57
C GLN A 160 -1.69 0.40 -9.52
N SER A 161 -2.22 -0.82 -9.61
CA SER A 161 -1.39 -2.02 -9.70
C SER A 161 -0.45 -1.95 -10.90
N MET A 162 0.83 -2.23 -10.64
CA MET A 162 1.90 -2.17 -11.64
C MET A 162 1.62 -3.11 -12.83
N PRO A 163 1.52 -2.59 -14.05
CA PRO A 163 1.43 -3.41 -15.25
C PRO A 163 2.61 -4.36 -15.38
N LYS A 164 2.37 -5.58 -15.85
CA LYS A 164 3.40 -6.65 -15.92
C LYS A 164 4.68 -6.24 -16.67
N ASP A 165 4.56 -5.47 -17.73
CA ASP A 165 5.69 -5.04 -18.54
C ASP A 165 6.51 -3.97 -17.82
N LEU A 166 5.85 -3.02 -17.17
CA LEU A 166 6.52 -2.03 -16.31
C LEU A 166 7.15 -2.71 -15.08
N ALA A 167 6.45 -3.66 -14.45
CA ALA A 167 7.03 -4.43 -13.34
C ALA A 167 8.34 -5.10 -13.76
N ARG A 168 8.36 -5.79 -14.91
CA ARG A 168 9.57 -6.43 -15.44
C ARG A 168 10.67 -5.42 -15.72
N LYS A 169 10.34 -4.27 -16.34
CA LYS A 169 11.28 -3.18 -16.63
C LYS A 169 11.96 -2.68 -15.37
N TYR A 170 11.18 -2.39 -14.33
CA TYR A 170 11.71 -1.81 -13.09
C TYR A 170 12.37 -2.85 -12.16
N LEU A 171 11.93 -4.11 -12.18
CA LEU A 171 12.67 -5.20 -11.54
C LEU A 171 14.07 -5.38 -12.14
N GLU A 172 14.22 -5.25 -13.45
CA GLU A 172 15.53 -5.34 -14.11
C GLU A 172 16.35 -4.05 -13.92
N LYS A 173 15.71 -2.85 -14.00
CA LYS A 173 16.38 -1.55 -13.82
C LYS A 173 17.07 -1.44 -12.46
N PHE A 174 16.40 -1.88 -11.38
CA PHE A 174 16.92 -1.81 -10.01
C PHE A 174 17.44 -3.15 -9.48
N LYS A 175 17.74 -4.09 -10.36
CA LYS A 175 18.08 -5.47 -10.01
C LYS A 175 19.21 -5.58 -8.99
N TYR A 176 20.31 -4.89 -9.23
CA TYR A 176 21.50 -5.04 -8.40
C TYR A 176 21.58 -3.93 -7.35
N PRO A 177 21.82 -4.27 -6.07
CA PRO A 177 22.15 -3.28 -5.07
C PRO A 177 23.48 -2.59 -5.39
N GLU A 178 23.66 -1.39 -4.87
CA GLU A 178 24.80 -0.52 -5.14
C GLU A 178 25.54 -0.17 -3.85
N ARG A 179 26.86 -0.01 -3.98
CA ARG A 179 27.71 0.61 -2.96
C ARG A 179 28.11 1.98 -3.44
N PHE A 180 28.14 2.92 -2.51
CA PHE A 180 28.40 4.32 -2.80
C PHE A 180 29.73 4.76 -2.17
N ASN A 181 30.55 5.45 -2.95
CA ASN A 181 31.80 6.04 -2.49
C ASN A 181 31.79 7.52 -2.85
N GLN A 182 32.25 8.35 -1.90
CA GLN A 182 32.52 9.76 -2.19
C GLN A 182 33.87 9.86 -2.88
N THR A 183 33.91 10.55 -4.03
CA THR A 183 35.13 10.82 -4.81
C THR A 183 35.30 12.33 -4.97
N GLU A 184 36.45 12.75 -5.48
CA GLU A 184 36.70 14.16 -5.82
C GLU A 184 35.70 14.71 -6.86
N ASN A 185 35.15 13.83 -7.71
CA ASN A 185 34.21 14.17 -8.78
C ASN A 185 32.74 13.95 -8.40
N GLY A 186 32.44 13.67 -7.12
CA GLY A 186 31.08 13.41 -6.62
C GLY A 186 30.87 11.99 -6.11
N ILE A 187 29.63 11.51 -6.16
CA ILE A 187 29.26 10.17 -5.70
C ILE A 187 29.44 9.18 -6.84
N GLU A 188 30.19 8.10 -6.57
CA GLU A 188 30.30 6.94 -7.45
C GLU A 188 29.44 5.80 -6.90
N ALA A 189 28.60 5.20 -7.74
CA ALA A 189 27.78 4.04 -7.41
C ALA A 189 28.30 2.80 -8.15
N LYS A 190 28.50 1.69 -7.42
CA LYS A 190 28.96 0.41 -7.97
C LYS A 190 28.01 -0.70 -7.62
N ALA A 191 27.39 -1.26 -8.65
CA ALA A 191 26.49 -2.41 -8.51
C ALA A 191 27.23 -3.68 -8.05
N TYR A 192 26.57 -4.50 -7.23
CA TYR A 192 27.08 -5.80 -6.80
C TYR A 192 25.96 -6.84 -6.72
N LYS A 193 26.34 -8.13 -6.72
CA LYS A 193 25.42 -9.23 -6.50
C LYS A 193 25.30 -9.47 -4.99
N PRO A 194 24.09 -9.41 -4.41
CA PRO A 194 23.91 -9.78 -3.01
C PRO A 194 24.23 -11.26 -2.80
N VAL A 195 24.90 -11.55 -1.71
CA VAL A 195 25.16 -12.94 -1.30
C VAL A 195 23.83 -13.48 -0.73
N SER A 196 23.27 -14.52 -1.33
CA SER A 196 22.10 -15.20 -0.79
C SER A 196 22.51 -15.94 0.49
N LYS A 197 21.92 -15.58 1.63
CA LYS A 197 22.12 -16.31 2.90
C LYS A 197 21.53 -17.73 2.90
N ASP A 198 20.90 -18.16 1.81
CA ASP A 198 20.23 -19.46 1.70
C ASP A 198 21.12 -20.59 1.13
N MET A 199 22.43 -20.36 0.95
CA MET A 199 23.37 -21.41 0.51
C MET A 199 24.25 -21.99 1.63
N GLU A 200 23.96 -21.64 2.90
CA GLU A 200 24.61 -22.27 4.06
C GLU A 200 23.57 -23.02 4.90
N ARG A 201 23.00 -24.13 4.35
CA ARG A 201 22.40 -25.22 5.15
C ARG A 201 22.50 -26.53 4.38
#